data_8ad2c191181bcaaa80b84698f3e4e158
#
_entry.id   8ad2c191181bcaaa80b84698f3e4e158
#
_cell.length_a   1.000
_cell.length_b   1.000
_cell.length_c   1.000
_cell.angle_alpha   90.00
_cell.angle_beta   90.00
_cell.angle_gamma   90.00
#
_symmetry.space_group_name_H-M   'P 1'
#
loop_
_entity.id
_entity.type
_entity.pdbx_description
1 polymer ?
#
loop_
_entity_poly.entity_id
_entity_poly.type
_entity_poly.pdbx_seq_one_letter_code
_entity_poly.pdbx_strand_id
1 'polypeptide(L)'
;DKYQLVGGGTDTQGWATVGGSYGDIYTSYGYTRNEKGEKLLNADGSYPRSNESVKIGSLQPKFLWGANTSVSWKGVTLNAVIDARFGGDIFSASYYYGMNSGNIKSSLAGRDTQYGGLPRTLADGRTVNDGVIPEGVFMPGTEIKGQDVSGMSYQAAYEKGLVEPLSAYKYYDNVYSWS
;
A
#
# COMPACT_ATOMS: atom_id res chain seq x y z
N ASP A 1 15.54 -17.20 -12.96
CA ASP A 1 15.02 -16.50 -14.14
C ASP A 1 13.60 -16.03 -13.88
N LYS A 2 13.30 -14.76 -14.23
CA LYS A 2 11.97 -14.14 -14.15
C LYS A 2 11.52 -13.76 -15.55
N TYR A 3 10.27 -14.03 -15.89
CA TYR A 3 9.66 -13.64 -17.16
C TYR A 3 8.48 -12.72 -16.89
N GLN A 4 8.51 -11.48 -17.41
CA GLN A 4 7.45 -10.52 -17.24
C GLN A 4 6.24 -10.89 -18.12
N LEU A 5 5.07 -11.05 -17.49
CA LEU A 5 3.82 -11.40 -18.17
C LEU A 5 2.98 -10.17 -18.48
N VAL A 6 2.88 -9.25 -17.53
CA VAL A 6 2.11 -8.01 -17.64
C VAL A 6 2.96 -6.88 -17.08
N GLY A 7 3.23 -5.88 -17.91
CA GLY A 7 3.86 -4.63 -17.51
C GLY A 7 2.81 -3.52 -17.43
N GLY A 8 2.84 -2.74 -16.37
CA GLY A 8 2.08 -1.51 -16.23
C GLY A 8 3.02 -0.33 -16.03
N GLY A 9 2.56 0.90 -16.25
CA GLY A 9 3.32 2.14 -16.02
C GLY A 9 3.64 2.41 -14.53
N THR A 10 3.37 1.45 -13.65
CA THR A 10 3.72 1.42 -12.24
C THR A 10 4.73 0.31 -12.03
N ASP A 11 5.58 0.42 -11.00
CA ASP A 11 6.58 -0.61 -10.67
C ASP A 11 5.94 -1.95 -10.17
N THR A 12 4.64 -2.10 -10.35
CA THR A 12 3.90 -3.33 -10.03
C THR A 12 3.69 -4.14 -11.30
N GLN A 13 4.17 -5.36 -11.30
CA GLN A 13 4.25 -6.20 -12.49
C GLN A 13 3.88 -7.65 -12.18
N GLY A 14 3.22 -8.33 -13.14
CA GLY A 14 2.97 -9.77 -13.10
C GLY A 14 4.13 -10.55 -13.73
N TRP A 15 4.63 -11.55 -13.03
CA TRP A 15 5.77 -12.34 -13.42
C TRP A 15 5.50 -13.84 -13.41
N ALA A 16 6.18 -14.57 -14.27
CA ALA A 16 6.44 -15.99 -14.10
C ALA A 16 7.86 -16.16 -13.57
N THR A 17 8.01 -16.81 -12.42
CA THR A 17 9.31 -17.05 -11.79
C THR A 17 9.55 -18.54 -11.68
N VAL A 18 10.79 -18.97 -11.85
CA VAL A 18 11.16 -20.39 -11.66
C VAL A 18 10.91 -20.77 -10.20
N GLY A 19 10.11 -21.82 -9.98
CA GLY A 19 9.68 -22.25 -8.64
C GLY A 19 8.53 -21.45 -8.02
N GLY A 20 8.04 -20.40 -8.70
CA GLY A 20 6.87 -19.62 -8.31
C GLY A 20 5.61 -19.98 -9.07
N SER A 21 4.50 -19.30 -8.78
CA SER A 21 3.26 -19.43 -9.53
C SER A 21 3.31 -18.58 -10.81
N TYR A 22 2.64 -19.04 -11.85
CA TYR A 22 2.42 -18.23 -13.05
C TYR A 22 1.51 -17.03 -12.71
N GLY A 23 2.01 -15.81 -12.94
CA GLY A 23 1.25 -14.59 -12.64
C GLY A 23 1.41 -14.08 -11.21
N ASP A 24 2.50 -14.40 -10.53
CA ASP A 24 2.86 -13.75 -9.28
C ASP A 24 3.05 -12.24 -9.48
N ILE A 25 2.47 -11.45 -8.59
CA ILE A 25 2.53 -9.98 -8.63
C ILE A 25 3.67 -9.53 -7.73
N TYR A 26 4.61 -8.78 -8.31
CA TYR A 26 5.74 -8.20 -7.61
C TYR A 26 5.71 -6.67 -7.72
N THR A 27 6.23 -6.01 -6.69
CA THR A 27 6.44 -4.56 -6.67
C THR A 27 7.75 -4.20 -5.99
N SER A 28 8.36 -3.10 -6.40
CA SER A 28 9.47 -2.45 -5.68
C SER A 28 8.97 -1.52 -4.56
N TYR A 29 7.67 -1.35 -4.43
CA TYR A 29 7.03 -0.50 -3.43
C TYR A 29 6.58 -1.26 -2.18
N GLY A 30 7.37 -2.19 -1.68
CA GLY A 30 7.10 -2.85 -0.39
C GLY A 30 7.60 -2.01 0.78
N TYR A 31 6.93 -2.09 1.93
CA TYR A 31 7.49 -1.52 3.17
C TYR A 31 8.74 -2.28 3.60
N THR A 32 9.84 -1.56 3.77
CA THR A 32 10.99 -2.11 4.49
C THR A 32 10.65 -2.16 5.98
N ARG A 33 10.90 -3.30 6.59
CA ARG A 33 10.62 -3.53 8.02
C ARG A 33 11.88 -3.92 8.76
N ASN A 34 11.94 -3.58 10.05
CA ASN A 34 12.99 -4.07 10.94
C ASN A 34 12.67 -5.51 11.43
N GLU A 35 13.56 -6.07 12.24
CA GLU A 35 13.40 -7.41 12.84
C GLU A 35 12.13 -7.56 13.71
N LYS A 36 11.62 -6.46 14.25
CA LYS A 36 10.39 -6.40 15.05
C LYS A 36 9.11 -6.29 14.18
N GLY A 37 9.26 -6.19 12.85
CA GLY A 37 8.16 -6.02 11.91
C GLY A 37 7.65 -4.58 11.78
N GLU A 38 8.29 -3.59 12.42
CA GLU A 38 7.93 -2.17 12.32
C GLU A 38 8.37 -1.61 10.97
N LYS A 39 7.55 -0.74 10.37
CA LYS A 39 7.86 -0.05 9.12
C LYS A 39 9.02 0.92 9.33
N LEU A 40 9.98 0.92 8.43
CA LEU A 40 11.10 1.86 8.46
C LEU A 40 10.76 3.15 7.71
N LEU A 41 11.26 4.27 8.23
CA LEU A 41 11.08 5.61 7.69
C LEU A 41 12.43 6.26 7.40
N ASN A 42 12.49 7.02 6.31
CA ASN A 42 13.57 7.95 6.04
C ASN A 42 13.50 9.17 6.98
N ALA A 43 14.55 9.97 7.02
CA ALA A 43 14.60 11.22 7.79
C ALA A 43 13.46 12.20 7.47
N ASP A 44 12.94 12.18 6.25
CA ASP A 44 11.85 13.03 5.78
C ASP A 44 10.46 12.46 6.04
N GLY A 45 10.34 11.32 6.75
CA GLY A 45 9.09 10.64 7.07
C GLY A 45 8.51 9.79 5.94
N SER A 46 9.18 9.71 4.79
CA SER A 46 8.76 8.83 3.70
C SER A 46 9.19 7.38 3.96
N TYR A 47 8.46 6.43 3.35
CA TYR A 47 8.89 5.03 3.36
C TYR A 47 9.97 4.79 2.30
N PRO A 48 11.10 4.15 2.66
CA PRO A 48 12.12 3.80 1.70
C PRO A 48 11.57 2.79 0.69
N ARG A 49 11.93 2.93 -0.57
CA ARG A 49 11.62 1.92 -1.58
C ARG A 49 12.48 0.69 -1.33
N SER A 50 11.89 -0.48 -1.45
CA SER A 50 12.66 -1.72 -1.43
C SER A 50 13.55 -1.79 -2.69
N ASN A 51 14.82 -2.10 -2.51
CA ASN A 51 15.73 -2.38 -3.63
C ASN A 51 15.42 -3.75 -4.28
N GLU A 52 14.59 -4.56 -3.66
CA GLU A 52 14.20 -5.87 -4.13
C GLU A 52 12.72 -5.90 -4.45
N SER A 53 12.37 -6.63 -5.53
CA SER A 53 10.97 -6.87 -5.85
C SER A 53 10.35 -7.80 -4.82
N VAL A 54 9.32 -7.32 -4.13
CA VAL A 54 8.57 -8.07 -3.12
C VAL A 54 7.31 -8.64 -3.77
N LYS A 55 7.06 -9.93 -3.54
CA LYS A 55 5.80 -10.56 -3.96
C LYS A 55 4.67 -10.08 -3.07
N ILE A 56 3.64 -9.50 -3.69
CA ILE A 56 2.47 -8.93 -3.00
C ILE A 56 1.18 -9.70 -3.26
N GLY A 57 1.17 -10.59 -4.25
CA GLY A 57 -0.01 -11.37 -4.58
C GLY A 57 0.19 -12.30 -5.75
N SER A 58 -0.90 -12.87 -6.25
CA SER A 58 -0.93 -13.70 -7.44
C SER A 58 -2.22 -13.50 -8.24
N LEU A 59 -2.10 -13.38 -9.56
CA LEU A 59 -3.24 -13.32 -10.48
C LEU A 59 -4.04 -14.63 -10.50
N GLN A 60 -3.41 -15.74 -10.13
CA GLN A 60 -4.02 -17.06 -10.18
C GLN A 60 -4.97 -17.27 -8.99
N PRO A 61 -6.15 -17.82 -9.24
CA PRO A 61 -7.05 -18.24 -8.18
C PRO A 61 -6.43 -19.41 -7.43
N LYS A 62 -6.72 -19.51 -6.13
CA LYS A 62 -6.33 -20.65 -5.30
C LYS A 62 -7.05 -21.93 -5.75
N PHE A 63 -8.32 -21.80 -6.12
CA PHE A 63 -9.10 -22.87 -6.72
C PHE A 63 -10.32 -22.31 -7.50
N LEU A 64 -10.77 -23.12 -8.45
CA LEU A 64 -12.01 -22.92 -9.20
C LEU A 64 -12.98 -24.01 -8.79
N TRP A 65 -14.25 -23.64 -8.66
CA TRP A 65 -15.33 -24.59 -8.36
C TRP A 65 -16.48 -24.35 -9.33
N GLY A 66 -16.99 -25.44 -9.90
CA GLY A 66 -18.15 -25.40 -10.78
C GLY A 66 -19.17 -26.48 -10.41
N ALA A 67 -20.43 -26.13 -10.46
CA ALA A 67 -21.54 -27.06 -10.31
C ALA A 67 -22.55 -26.87 -11.43
N ASN A 68 -23.00 -27.96 -12.00
CA ASN A 68 -24.04 -27.99 -13.00
C ASN A 68 -25.14 -28.94 -12.53
N THR A 69 -26.38 -28.48 -12.50
CA THR A 69 -27.52 -29.29 -12.09
C THR A 69 -28.71 -29.08 -13.03
N SER A 70 -29.45 -30.15 -13.25
CA SER A 70 -30.71 -30.14 -14.00
C SER A 70 -31.77 -30.89 -13.23
N VAL A 71 -32.90 -30.26 -12.96
CA VAL A 71 -34.04 -30.84 -12.25
C VAL A 71 -35.28 -30.73 -13.14
N SER A 72 -35.91 -31.87 -13.43
CA SER A 72 -37.14 -31.93 -14.19
C SER A 72 -38.29 -32.44 -13.32
N TRP A 73 -39.42 -31.74 -13.33
CA TRP A 73 -40.61 -32.12 -12.61
C TRP A 73 -41.87 -31.71 -13.39
N LYS A 74 -42.75 -32.66 -13.60
CA LYS A 74 -44.08 -32.48 -14.29
C LYS A 74 -43.99 -31.65 -15.60
N GLY A 75 -42.97 -31.89 -16.44
CA GLY A 75 -42.79 -31.20 -17.73
C GLY A 75 -42.08 -29.87 -17.63
N VAL A 76 -41.69 -29.41 -16.44
CA VAL A 76 -40.82 -28.23 -16.24
C VAL A 76 -39.41 -28.69 -15.95
N THR A 77 -38.44 -28.16 -16.66
CA THR A 77 -37.01 -28.43 -16.42
C THR A 77 -36.32 -27.16 -16.02
N LEU A 78 -35.63 -27.20 -14.86
CA LEU A 78 -34.75 -26.16 -14.34
C LEU A 78 -33.30 -26.60 -14.55
N ASN A 79 -32.51 -25.79 -15.23
CA ASN A 79 -31.08 -25.95 -15.35
C ASN A 79 -30.38 -24.81 -14.60
N ALA A 80 -29.41 -25.13 -13.77
CA ALA A 80 -28.59 -24.16 -13.07
C ALA A 80 -27.12 -24.50 -13.21
N VAL A 81 -26.31 -23.49 -13.57
CA VAL A 81 -24.86 -23.56 -13.65
C VAL A 81 -24.30 -22.53 -12.66
N ILE A 82 -23.41 -22.96 -11.80
CA ILE A 82 -22.76 -22.11 -10.81
C ILE A 82 -21.24 -22.28 -11.00
N ASP A 83 -20.55 -21.19 -11.29
CA ASP A 83 -19.10 -21.13 -11.34
C ASP A 83 -18.61 -20.20 -10.27
N ALA A 84 -17.62 -20.63 -9.49
CA ALA A 84 -17.01 -19.83 -8.44
C ALA A 84 -15.49 -19.84 -8.57
N ARG A 85 -14.92 -18.67 -8.42
CA ARG A 85 -13.48 -18.44 -8.40
C ARG A 85 -13.07 -17.92 -7.03
N PHE A 86 -12.14 -18.59 -6.36
CA PHE A 86 -11.66 -18.24 -5.03
C PHE A 86 -10.18 -17.84 -5.07
N GLY A 87 -9.89 -16.64 -4.55
CA GLY A 87 -8.55 -16.06 -4.59
C GLY A 87 -8.24 -15.42 -5.96
N GLY A 88 -7.01 -15.04 -6.11
CA GLY A 88 -6.51 -14.22 -7.21
C GLY A 88 -6.60 -12.74 -6.85
N ASP A 89 -5.47 -12.04 -7.00
CA ASP A 89 -5.32 -10.63 -6.67
C ASP A 89 -5.31 -9.80 -7.95
N ILE A 90 -5.84 -8.60 -7.89
CA ILE A 90 -5.87 -7.67 -9.02
C ILE A 90 -5.26 -6.35 -8.57
N PHE A 91 -4.25 -5.89 -9.28
CA PHE A 91 -3.73 -4.54 -9.09
C PHE A 91 -4.68 -3.51 -9.71
N SER A 92 -5.15 -2.55 -8.91
CA SER A 92 -6.00 -1.46 -9.38
C SER A 92 -5.21 -0.14 -9.45
N ALA A 93 -4.72 0.21 -10.62
CA ALA A 93 -4.07 1.49 -10.85
C ALA A 93 -5.01 2.68 -10.55
N SER A 94 -6.30 2.56 -10.90
CA SER A 94 -7.30 3.60 -10.61
C SER A 94 -7.46 3.85 -9.11
N TYR A 95 -7.40 2.79 -8.29
CA TYR A 95 -7.44 2.92 -6.83
C TYR A 95 -6.18 3.62 -6.32
N TYR A 96 -5.00 3.22 -6.81
CA TYR A 96 -3.72 3.84 -6.47
C TYR A 96 -3.73 5.36 -6.76
N TYR A 97 -4.08 5.76 -7.99
CA TYR A 97 -4.16 7.17 -8.34
C TYR A 97 -5.27 7.91 -7.58
N GLY A 98 -6.39 7.26 -7.30
CA GLY A 98 -7.47 7.82 -6.50
C GLY A 98 -7.07 8.08 -5.05
N MET A 99 -6.26 7.22 -4.46
CA MET A 99 -5.68 7.41 -3.12
C MET A 99 -4.74 8.63 -3.09
N ASN A 100 -3.84 8.73 -4.06
CA ASN A 100 -2.91 9.85 -4.17
C ASN A 100 -3.64 11.19 -4.36
N SER A 101 -4.58 11.25 -5.29
CA SER A 101 -5.30 12.48 -5.63
C SER A 101 -6.38 12.91 -4.64
N GLY A 102 -6.73 12.08 -3.65
CA GLY A 102 -7.81 12.38 -2.70
C GLY A 102 -9.22 12.12 -3.22
N ASN A 103 -9.38 11.37 -4.31
CA ASN A 103 -10.68 11.04 -4.90
C ASN A 103 -11.34 9.82 -4.24
N ILE A 104 -10.67 9.17 -3.30
CA ILE A 104 -11.18 8.03 -2.54
C ILE A 104 -11.36 8.43 -1.10
N LYS A 105 -12.52 8.09 -0.50
CA LYS A 105 -12.89 8.49 0.86
C LYS A 105 -11.81 8.14 1.90
N SER A 106 -11.19 6.98 1.82
CA SER A 106 -10.13 6.55 2.74
C SER A 106 -8.86 7.40 2.67
N SER A 107 -8.62 8.09 1.54
CA SER A 107 -7.47 8.98 1.37
C SER A 107 -7.71 10.41 1.85
N LEU A 108 -8.89 10.73 2.37
CA LEU A 108 -9.20 12.05 2.90
C LEU A 108 -8.63 12.28 4.30
N ALA A 109 -8.35 11.21 5.06
CA ALA A 109 -7.79 11.31 6.40
C ALA A 109 -6.50 12.15 6.40
N GLY A 110 -6.44 13.14 7.27
CA GLY A 110 -5.29 14.04 7.39
C GLY A 110 -5.20 15.16 6.35
N ARG A 111 -6.07 15.21 5.32
CA ARG A 111 -5.97 16.26 4.27
C ARG A 111 -6.54 17.61 4.66
N ASP A 112 -7.36 17.66 5.69
CA ASP A 112 -7.96 18.87 6.19
C ASP A 112 -8.35 18.69 7.66
N THR A 113 -8.62 19.77 8.37
CA THR A 113 -9.09 19.79 9.76
C THR A 113 -10.31 18.90 9.97
N GLN A 114 -11.30 18.92 9.06
CA GLN A 114 -12.50 18.07 9.14
C GLN A 114 -12.19 16.56 9.03
N TYR A 115 -11.02 16.20 8.49
CA TYR A 115 -10.55 14.83 8.34
C TYR A 115 -9.37 14.50 9.26
N GLY A 116 -9.18 15.29 10.33
CA GLY A 116 -8.14 15.05 11.33
C GLY A 116 -6.73 15.49 10.92
N GLY A 117 -6.62 16.39 9.95
CA GLY A 117 -5.34 16.98 9.56
C GLY A 117 -4.70 17.79 10.67
N LEU A 118 -3.42 17.55 10.93
CA LEU A 118 -2.62 18.26 11.91
C LEU A 118 -2.02 19.54 11.33
N PRO A 119 -1.83 20.59 12.15
CA PRO A 119 -1.16 21.79 11.72
C PRO A 119 0.32 21.50 11.41
N ARG A 120 0.81 22.02 10.29
CA ARG A 120 2.22 22.04 9.93
C ARG A 120 2.58 23.37 9.29
N THR A 121 3.85 23.75 9.42
CA THR A 121 4.36 25.01 8.89
C THR A 121 4.99 24.79 7.52
N LEU A 122 4.58 25.59 6.55
CA LEU A 122 5.19 25.60 5.22
C LEU A 122 6.50 26.40 5.22
N ALA A 123 7.32 26.20 4.20
CA ALA A 123 8.59 26.93 4.04
C ALA A 123 8.41 28.46 3.94
N ASP A 124 7.25 28.92 3.54
CA ASP A 124 6.87 30.35 3.48
C ASP A 124 6.31 30.90 4.81
N GLY A 125 6.30 30.09 5.88
CA GLY A 125 5.83 30.45 7.20
C GLY A 125 4.31 30.32 7.41
N ARG A 126 3.53 29.95 6.38
CA ARG A 126 2.08 29.71 6.54
C ARG A 126 1.81 28.38 7.24
N THR A 127 0.78 28.37 8.09
CA THR A 127 0.29 27.13 8.71
C THR A 127 -0.86 26.55 7.88
N VAL A 128 -0.81 25.27 7.60
CA VAL A 128 -1.86 24.50 6.94
C VAL A 128 -2.21 23.28 7.78
N ASN A 129 -3.44 22.77 7.67
CA ASN A 129 -3.94 21.65 8.48
C ASN A 129 -4.08 20.38 7.60
N ASP A 130 -3.01 20.01 6.93
CA ASP A 130 -2.93 18.82 6.07
C ASP A 130 -1.86 17.83 6.53
N GLY A 131 -1.50 17.88 7.82
CA GLY A 131 -0.46 17.07 8.41
C GLY A 131 -0.95 15.70 8.88
N VAL A 132 -0.11 14.67 8.69
CA VAL A 132 -0.30 13.32 9.20
C VAL A 132 0.97 12.84 9.90
N ILE A 133 0.82 11.91 10.84
CA ILE A 133 1.93 11.22 11.46
C ILE A 133 2.05 9.84 10.82
N PRO A 134 3.10 9.57 10.02
CA PRO A 134 3.28 8.25 9.42
C PRO A 134 3.59 7.20 10.50
N GLU A 135 3.04 6.01 10.31
CA GLU A 135 3.31 4.86 11.16
C GLU A 135 4.69 4.28 10.84
N GLY A 136 5.57 4.19 11.81
CA GLY A 136 6.89 3.57 11.64
C GLY A 136 7.94 4.17 12.54
N VAL A 137 9.15 3.63 12.41
CA VAL A 137 10.36 4.06 13.12
C VAL A 137 11.44 4.49 12.15
N PHE A 138 12.26 5.44 12.54
CA PHE A 138 13.37 5.90 11.69
C PHE A 138 14.40 4.80 11.46
N MET A 139 14.97 4.77 10.26
CA MET A 139 16.04 3.85 9.89
C MET A 139 17.25 4.01 10.80
N PRO A 140 18.03 2.93 11.01
CA PRO A 140 19.32 3.03 11.70
C PRO A 140 20.24 4.07 11.05
N GLY A 141 20.92 4.87 11.85
CA GLY A 141 21.80 5.94 11.38
C GLY A 141 21.10 7.21 10.94
N THR A 142 19.80 7.36 11.23
CA THR A 142 19.05 8.59 10.91
C THR A 142 19.29 9.65 11.97
N GLU A 143 19.78 10.80 11.56
CA GLU A 143 19.93 11.99 12.41
C GLU A 143 18.98 13.10 11.97
N ILE A 144 18.32 13.77 12.94
CA ILE A 144 17.44 14.93 12.72
C ILE A 144 17.83 16.02 13.70
N LYS A 145 18.12 17.20 13.18
CA LYS A 145 18.57 18.37 13.98
C LYS A 145 19.77 18.05 14.88
N GLY A 146 20.68 17.17 14.41
CA GLY A 146 21.89 16.76 15.16
C GLY A 146 21.62 15.74 16.28
N GLN A 147 20.44 15.14 16.33
CA GLN A 147 20.09 14.07 17.27
C GLN A 147 19.89 12.75 16.52
N ASP A 148 20.46 11.67 17.05
CA ASP A 148 20.20 10.33 16.56
C ASP A 148 18.75 9.92 16.93
N VAL A 149 17.96 9.61 15.91
CA VAL A 149 16.57 9.18 16.03
C VAL A 149 16.38 7.73 15.59
N SER A 150 17.46 6.97 15.44
CA SER A 150 17.43 5.57 15.00
C SER A 150 16.46 4.74 15.85
N GLY A 151 15.50 4.07 15.21
CA GLY A 151 14.49 3.25 15.89
C GLY A 151 13.44 4.03 16.70
N MET A 152 13.50 5.37 16.72
CA MET A 152 12.46 6.20 17.32
C MET A 152 11.24 6.23 16.39
N SER A 153 10.01 6.16 16.95
CA SER A 153 8.79 6.34 16.14
C SER A 153 8.65 7.79 15.69
N TYR A 154 8.01 7.99 14.53
CA TYR A 154 7.74 9.34 14.03
C TYR A 154 6.89 10.16 15.03
N GLN A 155 5.91 9.51 15.67
CA GLN A 155 5.09 10.11 16.71
C GLN A 155 5.96 10.65 17.87
N ALA A 156 6.90 9.86 18.38
CA ALA A 156 7.79 10.28 19.48
C ALA A 156 8.74 11.43 19.08
N ALA A 157 9.18 11.43 17.82
CA ALA A 157 9.99 12.53 17.30
C ALA A 157 9.19 13.82 17.13
N TYR A 158 7.92 13.70 16.71
CA TYR A 158 6.99 14.84 16.65
C TYR A 158 6.71 15.44 18.03
N GLU A 159 6.42 14.61 19.02
CA GLU A 159 6.18 15.06 20.42
C GLU A 159 7.40 15.76 21.03
N LYS A 160 8.62 15.40 20.59
CA LYS A 160 9.86 16.08 20.96
C LYS A 160 10.16 17.34 20.13
N GLY A 161 9.32 17.70 19.18
CA GLY A 161 9.53 18.85 18.29
C GLY A 161 10.69 18.70 17.30
N LEU A 162 11.12 17.47 17.05
CA LEU A 162 12.20 17.16 16.10
C LEU A 162 11.72 17.21 14.66
N VAL A 163 10.48 16.78 14.40
CA VAL A 163 9.86 16.74 13.08
C VAL A 163 8.53 17.46 13.08
N GLU A 164 8.13 17.96 11.90
CA GLU A 164 6.78 18.44 11.62
C GLU A 164 5.93 17.29 11.08
N PRO A 165 4.58 17.37 11.17
CA PRO A 165 3.72 16.40 10.50
C PRO A 165 4.00 16.34 9.01
N LEU A 166 3.99 15.14 8.44
CA LEU A 166 4.15 14.95 6.99
C LEU A 166 2.89 15.45 6.27
N SER A 167 3.02 16.09 5.10
CA SER A 167 1.81 16.46 4.36
C SER A 167 1.04 15.21 3.93
N ALA A 168 -0.29 15.25 4.03
CA ALA A 168 -1.13 14.14 3.61
C ALA A 168 -0.91 13.78 2.13
N TYR A 169 -0.63 14.77 1.28
CA TYR A 169 -0.26 14.51 -0.11
C TYR A 169 0.98 13.61 -0.21
N LYS A 170 2.08 13.99 0.46
CA LYS A 170 3.32 13.21 0.46
C LYS A 170 3.14 11.85 1.13
N TYR A 171 2.32 11.78 2.18
CA TYR A 171 1.99 10.53 2.85
C TYR A 171 1.30 9.56 1.88
N TYR A 172 0.22 9.98 1.19
CA TYR A 172 -0.52 9.13 0.27
C TYR A 172 0.21 8.83 -1.04
N ASP A 173 1.19 9.63 -1.42
CA ASP A 173 2.12 9.31 -2.51
C ASP A 173 3.08 8.16 -2.13
N ASN A 174 3.32 7.96 -0.84
CA ASN A 174 4.23 6.96 -0.28
C ASN A 174 3.54 5.81 0.43
N VAL A 175 2.22 5.86 0.64
CA VAL A 175 1.48 4.75 1.26
C VAL A 175 1.21 3.68 0.21
N TYR A 176 1.91 2.59 0.35
CA TYR A 176 1.68 1.40 -0.43
C TYR A 176 0.60 0.56 0.28
N SER A 177 -0.66 0.78 -0.08
CA SER A 177 -1.80 0.03 0.46
C SER A 177 -1.89 -1.34 -0.22
N TRP A 178 -0.96 -2.21 0.10
CA TRP A 178 -0.92 -3.58 -0.38
C TRP A 178 -1.21 -4.59 0.74
N SER A 179 -1.95 -4.18 1.73
CA SER A 179 -2.43 -5.09 2.78
C SER A 179 -3.88 -5.45 2.56
#